data_829624cd449c61e1b7c67f053bd7b3fd
#
_entry.id   829624cd449c61e1b7c67f053bd7b3fd
#
_cell.length_a   1.000
_cell.length_b   1.000
_cell.length_c   1.000
_cell.angle_alpha   90.00
_cell.angle_beta   90.00
_cell.angle_gamma   90.00
#
_symmetry.space_group_name_H-M   'P 1'
#
loop_
_entity.id
_entity.type
_entity.pdbx_description
1 polymer ?
#
loop_
_entity_poly.entity_id
_entity_poly.type
_entity_poly.pdbx_seq_one_letter_code
_entity_poly.pdbx_strand_id
1 'polypeptide(L)'
;RAVDAGVVEALGASPGGLVEASGMLLSVIDPARLRFHARALQSDLGRLKDGLSVRLVAPQGGSLAAAKPLESTLALGPTADPVDRTVDLFATPSALEPWARDGVGGFMEVTLAGGRNELAIPLSAVVRDGGKPIIFRRDPANADKVIRMEADLGVSDGRWVVIQSGVKAGDEIVVGGNYQLGLASGGSAPKGGHFHSDGTWHEGEH
;
A
#
# COMPACT_ATOMS: atom_id res chain seq x y z
N ARG A 1 -41.30 6.61 1.88
CA ARG A 1 -40.89 6.27 0.52
C ARG A 1 -39.43 6.73 0.36
N ALA A 2 -38.55 5.85 -0.16
CA ALA A 2 -37.19 6.25 -0.48
C ALA A 2 -37.18 7.37 -1.52
N VAL A 3 -36.31 8.35 -1.37
CA VAL A 3 -36.17 9.49 -2.28
C VAL A 3 -35.46 9.03 -3.56
N ASP A 4 -34.44 8.19 -3.42
CA ASP A 4 -33.62 7.69 -4.51
C ASP A 4 -33.71 6.17 -4.63
N ALA A 5 -33.40 5.65 -5.82
CA ALA A 5 -33.25 4.22 -6.05
C ALA A 5 -31.93 3.73 -5.43
N GLY A 6 -31.94 2.55 -4.83
CA GLY A 6 -30.73 1.98 -4.24
C GLY A 6 -31.03 0.68 -3.51
N VAL A 7 -30.02 0.19 -2.78
CA VAL A 7 -30.12 -1.00 -1.93
C VAL A 7 -30.23 -0.56 -0.48
N VAL A 8 -31.16 -1.17 0.25
CA VAL A 8 -31.30 -0.91 1.69
C VAL A 8 -30.10 -1.50 2.41
N GLU A 9 -29.32 -0.64 3.04
CA GLU A 9 -28.14 -1.00 3.81
C GLU A 9 -28.50 -1.35 5.26
N ALA A 10 -29.32 -0.52 5.87
CA ALA A 10 -29.74 -0.70 7.27
C ALA A 10 -31.19 -0.34 7.47
N LEU A 11 -31.84 -1.03 8.43
CA LEU A 11 -33.18 -0.72 8.93
C LEU A 11 -33.02 -0.22 10.36
N GLY A 12 -33.42 1.04 10.60
CA GLY A 12 -33.42 1.68 11.92
C GLY A 12 -34.73 1.51 12.69
N ALA A 13 -35.73 0.86 12.08
CA ALA A 13 -37.04 0.64 12.72
C ALA A 13 -37.53 -0.78 12.48
N SER A 14 -38.30 -1.31 13.46
CA SER A 14 -38.99 -2.60 13.36
C SER A 14 -40.51 -2.37 13.17
N PRO A 15 -41.21 -3.27 12.45
CA PRO A 15 -42.66 -3.20 12.33
C PRO A 15 -43.34 -3.15 13.70
N GLY A 16 -44.22 -2.13 13.92
CA GLY A 16 -44.90 -1.93 15.20
C GLY A 16 -44.06 -1.23 16.28
N GLY A 17 -42.81 -0.94 16.01
CA GLY A 17 -41.95 -0.18 16.93
C GLY A 17 -42.24 1.30 16.93
N LEU A 18 -41.97 1.96 18.07
CA LEU A 18 -42.03 3.42 18.19
C LEU A 18 -40.78 4.02 17.54
N VAL A 19 -40.96 5.03 16.70
CA VAL A 19 -39.87 5.79 16.11
C VAL A 19 -39.96 7.22 16.60
N GLU A 20 -38.86 7.72 17.12
CA GLU A 20 -38.74 9.12 17.53
C GLU A 20 -38.79 10.07 16.34
N ALA A 21 -39.26 11.31 16.56
CA ALA A 21 -39.18 12.35 15.54
C ALA A 21 -37.73 12.55 15.11
N SER A 22 -37.48 12.53 13.82
CA SER A 22 -36.13 12.57 13.20
C SER A 22 -35.30 11.29 13.35
N GLY A 23 -35.85 10.19 13.87
CA GLY A 23 -35.18 8.89 13.90
C GLY A 23 -34.95 8.34 12.48
N MET A 24 -33.80 7.72 12.26
CA MET A 24 -33.46 7.06 10.99
C MET A 24 -34.33 5.80 10.83
N LEU A 25 -35.15 5.75 9.77
CA LEU A 25 -35.97 4.59 9.46
C LEU A 25 -35.26 3.53 8.66
N LEU A 26 -34.50 3.97 7.68
CA LEU A 26 -33.69 3.12 6.81
C LEU A 26 -32.55 3.93 6.18
N SER A 27 -31.46 3.25 5.86
CA SER A 27 -30.37 3.77 5.03
C SER A 27 -30.40 3.09 3.67
N VAL A 28 -30.21 3.87 2.61
CA VAL A 28 -30.16 3.38 1.22
C VAL A 28 -28.85 3.84 0.62
N ILE A 29 -28.12 2.91 0.02
CA ILE A 29 -26.90 3.19 -0.71
C ILE A 29 -27.08 2.88 -2.20
N ASP A 30 -26.33 3.59 -3.03
CA ASP A 30 -26.15 3.24 -4.45
C ASP A 30 -24.81 2.51 -4.62
N PRO A 31 -24.81 1.18 -4.71
CA PRO A 31 -23.57 0.41 -4.80
C PRO A 31 -22.79 0.63 -6.12
N ALA A 32 -23.40 1.28 -7.11
CA ALA A 32 -22.74 1.63 -8.37
C ALA A 32 -21.96 2.95 -8.29
N ARG A 33 -22.14 3.72 -7.22
CA ARG A 33 -21.56 5.05 -7.02
C ARG A 33 -20.71 5.12 -5.76
N LEU A 34 -19.55 4.51 -5.80
CA LEU A 34 -18.61 4.55 -4.68
C LEU A 34 -17.61 5.70 -4.84
N ARG A 35 -17.32 6.33 -3.72
CA ARG A 35 -16.23 7.29 -3.58
C ARG A 35 -15.24 6.76 -2.56
N PHE A 36 -14.00 6.63 -2.97
CA PHE A 36 -12.92 6.25 -2.09
C PHE A 36 -12.41 7.45 -1.33
N HIS A 37 -12.17 7.26 -0.05
CA HIS A 37 -11.66 8.26 0.87
C HIS A 37 -10.35 7.78 1.47
N ALA A 38 -9.34 8.64 1.45
CA ALA A 38 -8.05 8.42 2.09
C ALA A 38 -7.60 9.69 2.80
N ARG A 39 -6.55 9.61 3.61
CA ARG A 39 -5.94 10.74 4.26
C ARG A 39 -4.47 10.83 3.89
N ALA A 40 -4.00 12.02 3.57
CA ALA A 40 -2.59 12.33 3.38
C ALA A 40 -2.10 13.29 4.46
N LEU A 41 -0.78 13.33 4.68
CA LEU A 41 -0.19 14.30 5.60
C LEU A 41 -0.24 15.70 4.98
N GLN A 42 -0.45 16.72 5.81
CA GLN A 42 -0.42 18.13 5.38
C GLN A 42 0.93 18.52 4.76
N SER A 43 2.03 17.87 5.17
CA SER A 43 3.36 18.07 4.59
C SER A 43 3.42 17.74 3.10
N ASP A 44 2.54 16.90 2.60
CA ASP A 44 2.50 16.47 1.21
C ASP A 44 1.66 17.37 0.30
N LEU A 45 0.92 18.33 0.89
CA LEU A 45 0.03 19.23 0.15
C LEU A 45 0.73 19.97 -1.00
N GLY A 46 2.00 20.32 -0.84
CA GLY A 46 2.77 21.00 -1.90
C GLY A 46 2.98 20.14 -3.15
N ARG A 47 2.81 18.82 -3.03
CA ARG A 47 2.97 17.84 -4.10
C ARG A 47 1.63 17.31 -4.63
N LEU A 48 0.56 17.43 -3.85
CA LEU A 48 -0.79 16.97 -4.17
C LEU A 48 -1.55 18.07 -4.92
N LYS A 49 -2.25 17.68 -5.98
CA LYS A 49 -3.11 18.57 -6.79
C LYS A 49 -4.32 17.79 -7.27
N ASP A 50 -5.45 18.49 -7.43
CA ASP A 50 -6.61 17.92 -8.11
C ASP A 50 -6.24 17.43 -9.51
N GLY A 51 -6.84 16.31 -9.92
CA GLY A 51 -6.63 15.73 -11.24
C GLY A 51 -5.39 14.83 -11.38
N LEU A 52 -4.56 14.67 -10.34
CA LEU A 52 -3.49 13.66 -10.37
C LEU A 52 -4.05 12.27 -10.60
N SER A 53 -3.32 11.44 -11.34
CA SER A 53 -3.69 10.03 -11.56
C SER A 53 -3.65 9.25 -10.25
N VAL A 54 -4.71 8.49 -10.01
CA VAL A 54 -4.89 7.64 -8.82
C VAL A 54 -5.14 6.21 -9.26
N ARG A 55 -4.45 5.29 -8.61
CA ARG A 55 -4.72 3.86 -8.65
C ARG A 55 -5.29 3.40 -7.32
N LEU A 56 -6.49 2.82 -7.34
CA LEU A 56 -7.13 2.24 -6.16
C LEU A 56 -6.87 0.74 -6.18
N VAL A 57 -6.21 0.26 -5.15
CA VAL A 57 -5.72 -1.13 -5.06
C VAL A 57 -6.45 -1.85 -3.93
N ALA A 58 -6.92 -3.05 -4.21
CA ALA A 58 -7.60 -3.90 -3.22
C ALA A 58 -6.72 -4.18 -1.99
N PRO A 59 -7.33 -4.54 -0.84
CA PRO A 59 -6.58 -5.00 0.32
C PRO A 59 -5.64 -6.13 -0.05
N GLN A 60 -4.45 -6.12 0.52
CA GLN A 60 -3.46 -7.17 0.25
C GLN A 60 -3.79 -8.43 1.04
N GLY A 61 -3.63 -9.59 0.39
CA GLY A 61 -3.80 -10.91 1.00
C GLY A 61 -4.97 -11.71 0.43
N GLY A 62 -4.89 -13.02 0.57
CA GLY A 62 -5.90 -13.97 0.11
C GLY A 62 -6.22 -13.85 -1.38
N SER A 63 -7.47 -14.08 -1.73
CA SER A 63 -7.96 -14.02 -3.12
C SER A 63 -7.95 -12.63 -3.74
N LEU A 64 -7.83 -11.57 -2.94
CA LEU A 64 -7.81 -10.19 -3.41
C LEU A 64 -6.42 -9.70 -3.85
N ALA A 65 -5.36 -10.45 -3.57
CA ALA A 65 -3.99 -10.08 -3.95
C ALA A 65 -3.80 -9.89 -5.46
N ALA A 66 -4.58 -10.61 -6.28
CA ALA A 66 -4.58 -10.52 -7.74
C ALA A 66 -5.72 -9.66 -8.30
N ALA A 67 -6.45 -8.94 -7.45
CA ALA A 67 -7.57 -8.12 -7.89
C ALA A 67 -7.09 -6.95 -8.76
N LYS A 68 -7.82 -6.69 -9.84
CA LYS A 68 -7.51 -5.60 -10.76
C LYS A 68 -7.69 -4.25 -10.05
N PRO A 69 -6.72 -3.34 -10.13
CA PRO A 69 -6.87 -1.99 -9.58
C PRO A 69 -7.86 -1.17 -10.40
N LEU A 70 -8.40 -0.12 -9.76
CA LEU A 70 -9.27 0.87 -10.42
C LEU A 70 -8.46 2.13 -10.70
N GLU A 71 -8.66 2.69 -11.87
CA GLU A 71 -8.06 3.98 -12.24
C GLU A 71 -9.06 5.11 -11.95
N SER A 72 -8.54 6.23 -11.44
CA SER A 72 -9.33 7.42 -11.11
C SER A 72 -8.46 8.67 -11.12
N THR A 73 -9.05 9.79 -10.76
CA THR A 73 -8.34 11.04 -10.52
C THR A 73 -8.54 11.51 -9.08
N LEU A 74 -7.51 12.19 -8.56
CA LEU A 74 -7.52 12.76 -7.23
C LEU A 74 -8.42 13.98 -7.16
N ALA A 75 -9.22 14.06 -6.10
CA ALA A 75 -9.86 15.28 -5.64
C ALA A 75 -9.44 15.55 -4.19
N LEU A 76 -8.92 16.74 -3.93
CA LEU A 76 -8.54 17.16 -2.58
C LEU A 76 -9.77 17.60 -1.78
N GLY A 77 -9.82 17.22 -0.51
CA GLY A 77 -10.79 17.74 0.43
C GLY A 77 -10.58 19.25 0.69
N PRO A 78 -11.66 20.00 0.93
CA PRO A 78 -11.57 21.46 1.15
C PRO A 78 -11.01 21.83 2.51
N THR A 79 -10.92 20.89 3.44
CA THR A 79 -10.50 21.11 4.82
C THR A 79 -9.38 20.16 5.21
N ALA A 80 -8.59 20.58 6.19
CA ALA A 80 -7.57 19.75 6.81
C ALA A 80 -7.94 19.52 8.28
N ASP A 81 -7.58 18.35 8.80
CA ASP A 81 -7.69 18.05 10.22
C ASP A 81 -6.47 18.64 10.97
N PRO A 82 -6.68 19.60 11.89
CA PRO A 82 -5.58 20.23 12.62
C PRO A 82 -4.97 19.33 13.69
N VAL A 83 -5.70 18.32 14.17
CA VAL A 83 -5.25 17.39 15.23
C VAL A 83 -4.34 16.35 14.62
N ASP A 84 -4.84 15.65 13.61
CA ASP A 84 -4.10 14.58 12.92
C ASP A 84 -3.11 15.13 11.88
N ARG A 85 -3.20 16.43 11.56
CA ARG A 85 -2.42 17.08 10.51
C ARG A 85 -2.55 16.39 9.17
N THR A 86 -3.77 16.01 8.84
CA THR A 86 -4.10 15.32 7.58
C THR A 86 -5.01 16.17 6.71
N VAL A 87 -5.05 15.83 5.43
CA VAL A 87 -6.00 16.35 4.44
C VAL A 87 -6.73 15.18 3.82
N ASP A 88 -8.02 15.34 3.58
CA ASP A 88 -8.84 14.32 2.94
C ASP A 88 -8.54 14.25 1.44
N LEU A 89 -8.43 13.03 0.95
CA LEU A 89 -8.27 12.69 -0.45
C LEU A 89 -9.49 11.89 -0.91
N PHE A 90 -10.00 12.22 -2.07
CA PHE A 90 -11.13 11.51 -2.67
C PHE A 90 -10.80 11.04 -4.06
N ALA A 91 -11.34 9.88 -4.44
CA ALA A 91 -11.28 9.35 -5.78
C ALA A 91 -12.59 8.64 -6.13
N THR A 92 -13.15 8.98 -7.30
CA THR A 92 -14.41 8.39 -7.79
C THR A 92 -14.12 7.70 -9.12
N PRO A 93 -13.92 6.37 -9.14
CA PRO A 93 -13.68 5.64 -10.39
C PRO A 93 -14.94 5.61 -11.24
N SER A 94 -14.76 5.59 -12.56
CA SER A 94 -15.86 5.52 -13.53
C SER A 94 -16.46 4.11 -13.65
N ALA A 95 -15.72 3.09 -13.24
CA ALA A 95 -16.16 1.70 -13.26
C ALA A 95 -15.66 1.02 -11.98
N LEU A 96 -16.41 0.06 -11.48
CA LEU A 96 -16.10 -0.68 -10.25
C LEU A 96 -15.72 -2.13 -10.57
N GLU A 97 -14.77 -2.65 -9.83
CA GLU A 97 -14.42 -4.07 -9.81
C GLU A 97 -15.16 -4.79 -8.66
N PRO A 98 -15.35 -6.09 -8.69
CA PRO A 98 -16.14 -6.83 -7.70
C PRO A 98 -15.66 -6.67 -6.24
N TRP A 99 -14.40 -6.32 -6.03
CA TRP A 99 -13.84 -6.09 -4.70
C TRP A 99 -14.24 -4.71 -4.11
N ALA A 100 -14.57 -3.76 -4.97
CA ALA A 100 -14.91 -2.39 -4.57
C ALA A 100 -16.34 -2.35 -4.02
N ARG A 101 -16.47 -2.41 -2.72
CA ARG A 101 -17.74 -2.36 -2.00
C ARG A 101 -17.65 -1.37 -0.86
N ASP A 102 -18.78 -0.87 -0.42
CA ASP A 102 -18.84 -0.01 0.76
C ASP A 102 -18.25 -0.72 1.98
N GLY A 103 -17.45 0.02 2.77
CA GLY A 103 -16.74 -0.49 3.94
C GLY A 103 -15.48 -1.32 3.65
N VAL A 104 -15.16 -1.62 2.39
CA VAL A 104 -13.91 -2.33 2.06
C VAL A 104 -12.74 -1.36 2.05
N GLY A 105 -11.74 -1.63 2.89
CA GLY A 105 -10.47 -0.89 2.89
C GLY A 105 -9.61 -1.22 1.67
N GLY A 106 -8.69 -0.32 1.33
CA GLY A 106 -7.74 -0.51 0.22
C GLY A 106 -6.64 0.53 0.29
N PHE A 107 -5.88 0.65 -0.80
CA PHE A 107 -4.81 1.63 -0.94
C PHE A 107 -5.12 2.59 -2.08
N MET A 108 -4.88 3.87 -1.83
CA MET A 108 -4.95 4.92 -2.85
C MET A 108 -3.53 5.34 -3.21
N GLU A 109 -3.06 4.89 -4.37
CA GLU A 109 -1.75 5.23 -4.92
C GLU A 109 -1.88 6.48 -5.79
N VAL A 110 -1.21 7.56 -5.40
CA VAL A 110 -1.25 8.83 -6.15
C VAL A 110 0.05 8.99 -6.93
N THR A 111 -0.04 9.16 -8.25
CA THR A 111 1.12 9.42 -9.09
C THR A 111 1.50 10.89 -9.00
N LEU A 112 2.64 11.18 -8.38
CA LEU A 112 3.17 12.54 -8.27
C LEU A 112 4.02 12.90 -9.48
N ALA A 113 3.90 14.13 -9.96
CA ALA A 113 4.76 14.65 -11.03
C ALA A 113 6.20 14.88 -10.51
N GLY A 114 7.21 14.59 -11.33
CA GLY A 114 8.61 14.93 -11.04
C GLY A 114 9.36 13.92 -10.14
N GLY A 115 8.84 12.71 -9.95
CA GLY A 115 9.55 11.62 -9.30
C GLY A 115 10.81 11.19 -10.10
N ARG A 116 11.90 10.87 -9.40
CA ARG A 116 13.02 10.13 -10.00
C ARG A 116 12.56 8.68 -10.19
N ASN A 117 13.05 8.04 -11.26
CA ASN A 117 12.90 6.59 -11.39
C ASN A 117 13.87 5.92 -10.40
N GLU A 118 13.40 5.71 -9.18
CA GLU A 118 14.13 5.03 -8.12
C GLU A 118 13.64 3.58 -8.04
N LEU A 119 14.57 2.69 -7.75
CA LEU A 119 14.23 1.29 -7.54
C LEU A 119 13.59 1.15 -6.17
N ALA A 120 12.39 0.60 -6.12
CA ALA A 120 11.68 0.36 -4.87
C ALA A 120 11.27 -1.11 -4.74
N ILE A 121 11.24 -1.59 -3.51
CA ILE A 121 10.77 -2.93 -3.16
C ILE A 121 9.58 -2.82 -2.20
N PRO A 122 8.69 -3.84 -2.13
CA PRO A 122 7.65 -3.86 -1.11
C PRO A 122 8.26 -3.81 0.29
N LEU A 123 7.72 -2.98 1.17
CA LEU A 123 8.20 -2.88 2.55
C LEU A 123 8.09 -4.23 3.30
N SER A 124 7.13 -5.08 2.90
CA SER A 124 6.99 -6.45 3.41
C SER A 124 8.16 -7.38 3.08
N ALA A 125 9.00 -7.03 2.10
CA ALA A 125 10.22 -7.78 1.78
C ALA A 125 11.34 -7.53 2.80
N VAL A 126 11.26 -6.44 3.58
CA VAL A 126 12.28 -6.05 4.54
C VAL A 126 12.04 -6.72 5.89
N VAL A 127 13.05 -7.40 6.39
CA VAL A 127 13.08 -7.99 7.75
C VAL A 127 14.13 -7.25 8.57
N ARG A 128 13.93 -7.14 9.87
CA ARG A 128 14.92 -6.59 10.78
C ARG A 128 15.65 -7.72 11.52
N ASP A 129 16.96 -7.71 11.41
CA ASP A 129 17.83 -8.65 12.13
C ASP A 129 18.92 -7.86 12.87
N GLY A 130 18.96 -8.00 14.20
CA GLY A 130 19.87 -7.23 15.04
C GLY A 130 19.75 -5.71 14.91
N GLY A 131 18.55 -5.20 14.53
CA GLY A 131 18.29 -3.79 14.29
C GLY A 131 18.61 -3.32 12.87
N LYS A 132 19.28 -4.14 12.04
CA LYS A 132 19.60 -3.84 10.66
C LYS A 132 18.50 -4.34 9.72
N PRO A 133 18.13 -3.56 8.68
CA PRO A 133 17.24 -4.03 7.65
C PRO A 133 17.95 -5.03 6.74
N ILE A 134 17.31 -6.17 6.50
CA ILE A 134 17.79 -7.19 5.58
C ILE A 134 16.71 -7.58 4.58
N ILE A 135 17.13 -8.04 3.43
CA ILE A 135 16.29 -8.60 2.39
C ILE A 135 16.87 -9.93 1.89
N PHE A 136 16.03 -10.71 1.23
CA PHE A 136 16.43 -11.94 0.55
C PHE A 136 16.17 -11.79 -0.94
N ARG A 137 17.23 -11.87 -1.74
CA ARG A 137 17.19 -11.84 -3.20
C ARG A 137 17.44 -13.24 -3.73
N ARG A 138 16.72 -13.66 -4.77
CA ARG A 138 17.00 -14.90 -5.47
C ARG A 138 18.41 -14.86 -6.07
N ASP A 139 19.14 -15.95 -5.93
CA ASP A 139 20.47 -16.06 -6.53
C ASP A 139 20.35 -16.15 -8.07
N PRO A 140 20.93 -15.22 -8.82
CA PRO A 140 20.88 -15.26 -10.29
C PRO A 140 21.53 -16.52 -10.89
N ALA A 141 22.49 -17.12 -10.17
CA ALA A 141 23.19 -18.34 -10.63
C ALA A 141 22.49 -19.63 -10.23
N ASN A 142 21.60 -19.60 -9.22
CA ASN A 142 20.91 -20.77 -8.72
C ASN A 142 19.51 -20.42 -8.21
N ALA A 143 18.51 -20.81 -9.00
CA ALA A 143 17.11 -20.50 -8.74
C ALA A 143 16.56 -21.08 -7.41
N ASP A 144 17.19 -22.10 -6.84
CA ASP A 144 16.78 -22.74 -5.58
C ASP A 144 17.42 -22.09 -4.35
N LYS A 145 18.23 -21.05 -4.55
CA LYS A 145 18.93 -20.33 -3.47
C LYS A 145 18.48 -18.87 -3.38
N VAL A 146 18.58 -18.34 -2.18
CA VAL A 146 18.42 -16.92 -1.91
C VAL A 146 19.67 -16.38 -1.21
N ILE A 147 20.02 -15.16 -1.56
CA ILE A 147 21.14 -14.42 -0.97
C ILE A 147 20.55 -13.48 0.08
N ARG A 148 20.99 -13.63 1.31
CA ARG A 148 20.70 -12.68 2.40
C ARG A 148 21.62 -11.49 2.28
N MET A 149 21.09 -10.30 2.34
CA MET A 149 21.86 -9.06 2.23
C MET A 149 21.30 -7.96 3.12
N GLU A 150 22.17 -7.08 3.63
CA GLU A 150 21.75 -5.84 4.27
C GLU A 150 21.12 -4.92 3.22
N ALA A 151 20.03 -4.24 3.59
CA ALA A 151 19.33 -3.34 2.70
C ALA A 151 19.69 -1.88 3.04
N ASP A 152 20.18 -1.15 2.06
CA ASP A 152 20.33 0.30 2.17
C ASP A 152 19.02 0.95 1.71
N LEU A 153 18.21 1.40 2.69
CA LEU A 153 16.86 1.86 2.47
C LEU A 153 16.80 3.39 2.39
N GLY A 154 16.10 3.88 1.38
CA GLY A 154 15.76 5.28 1.22
C GLY A 154 14.39 5.62 1.81
N VAL A 155 13.70 6.57 1.15
CA VAL A 155 12.35 6.98 1.53
C VAL A 155 11.34 5.86 1.36
N SER A 156 10.33 5.85 2.23
CA SER A 156 9.23 4.88 2.18
C SER A 156 7.90 5.61 2.24
N ASP A 157 6.93 5.09 1.51
CA ASP A 157 5.53 5.52 1.57
C ASP A 157 4.66 4.64 2.49
N GLY A 158 5.31 3.72 3.26
CA GLY A 158 4.63 2.76 4.13
C GLY A 158 4.24 1.45 3.46
N ARG A 159 4.26 1.39 2.12
CA ARG A 159 3.99 0.19 1.32
C ARG A 159 5.22 -0.22 0.51
N TRP A 160 5.88 0.74 -0.09
CA TRP A 160 7.11 0.61 -0.85
C TRP A 160 8.24 1.34 -0.13
N VAL A 161 9.45 0.87 -0.31
CA VAL A 161 10.66 1.54 0.18
C VAL A 161 11.69 1.56 -0.94
N VAL A 162 12.30 2.72 -1.15
CA VAL A 162 13.41 2.86 -2.10
C VAL A 162 14.58 2.04 -1.59
N ILE A 163 15.24 1.31 -2.49
CA ILE A 163 16.48 0.60 -2.20
C ILE A 163 17.62 1.27 -2.97
N GLN A 164 18.64 1.67 -2.22
CA GLN A 164 19.75 2.49 -2.77
C GLN A 164 20.88 1.63 -3.34
N SER A 165 21.04 0.39 -2.84
CA SER A 165 22.11 -0.50 -3.29
C SER A 165 21.73 -1.98 -3.17
N GLY A 166 22.50 -2.83 -3.86
CA GLY A 166 22.42 -4.29 -3.75
C GLY A 166 21.35 -4.97 -4.58
N VAL A 167 20.41 -4.24 -5.18
CA VAL A 167 19.33 -4.77 -6.01
C VAL A 167 19.28 -4.04 -7.34
N LYS A 168 18.97 -4.75 -8.42
CA LYS A 168 18.82 -4.23 -9.77
C LYS A 168 17.40 -4.46 -10.28
N ALA A 169 16.98 -3.67 -11.26
CA ALA A 169 15.70 -3.91 -11.94
C ALA A 169 15.69 -5.30 -12.57
N GLY A 170 14.67 -6.09 -12.28
CA GLY A 170 14.55 -7.48 -12.73
C GLY A 170 14.99 -8.52 -11.69
N ASP A 171 15.61 -8.12 -10.59
CA ASP A 171 15.91 -9.04 -9.49
C ASP A 171 14.61 -9.50 -8.80
N GLU A 172 14.57 -10.78 -8.41
CA GLU A 172 13.46 -11.36 -7.65
C GLU A 172 13.74 -11.25 -6.15
N ILE A 173 12.84 -10.60 -5.42
CA ILE A 173 12.93 -10.39 -3.98
C ILE A 173 11.86 -11.20 -3.26
N VAL A 174 12.25 -11.86 -2.16
CA VAL A 174 11.33 -12.64 -1.32
C VAL A 174 10.43 -11.69 -0.53
N VAL A 175 9.12 -11.79 -0.74
CA VAL A 175 8.09 -10.99 -0.03
C VAL A 175 7.28 -11.80 0.98
N GLY A 176 7.34 -13.14 0.90
CA GLY A 176 6.68 -14.07 1.82
C GLY A 176 7.65 -15.13 2.33
N GLY A 177 7.56 -15.49 3.62
CA GLY A 177 8.50 -16.44 4.22
C GLY A 177 9.88 -15.85 4.56
N ASN A 178 10.10 -14.58 4.32
CA ASN A 178 11.37 -13.88 4.57
C ASN A 178 11.76 -13.87 6.07
N TYR A 179 10.79 -13.81 6.97
CA TYR A 179 11.05 -13.93 8.42
C TYR A 179 11.59 -15.31 8.79
N GLN A 180 11.00 -16.37 8.24
CA GLN A 180 11.48 -17.75 8.45
C GLN A 180 12.88 -17.95 7.87
N LEU A 181 13.16 -17.38 6.71
CA LEU A 181 14.51 -17.37 6.14
C LEU A 181 15.50 -16.62 7.04
N GLY A 182 15.08 -15.50 7.66
CA GLY A 182 15.87 -14.76 8.64
C GLY A 182 16.27 -15.63 9.81
N LEU A 183 15.32 -16.35 10.42
CA LEU A 183 15.57 -17.27 11.52
C LEU A 183 16.50 -18.42 11.11
N ALA A 184 16.29 -19.01 9.93
CA ALA A 184 17.10 -20.11 9.43
C ALA A 184 18.54 -19.69 9.09
N SER A 185 18.75 -18.45 8.66
CA SER A 185 20.06 -17.90 8.27
C SER A 185 20.85 -17.29 9.45
N GLY A 186 20.23 -17.10 10.61
CA GLY A 186 20.86 -16.49 11.80
C GLY A 186 22.04 -17.27 12.40
N GLY A 187 22.30 -18.51 11.92
CA GLY A 187 23.47 -19.31 12.28
C GLY A 187 24.61 -19.33 11.23
N SER A 188 24.44 -18.70 10.07
CA SER A 188 25.35 -18.80 8.95
C SER A 188 25.53 -17.47 8.22
N ALA A 189 25.74 -16.36 8.94
CA ALA A 189 26.11 -15.11 8.28
C ALA A 189 27.54 -15.26 7.73
N PRO A 190 27.81 -15.06 6.42
CA PRO A 190 29.18 -14.90 5.94
C PRO A 190 29.79 -13.71 6.68
N LYS A 191 30.99 -13.89 7.19
CA LYS A 191 31.76 -12.81 7.81
C LYS A 191 32.03 -11.72 6.79
N GLY A 192 31.66 -10.48 7.14
CA GLY A 192 32.15 -9.22 6.60
C GLY A 192 32.44 -9.15 5.09
N GLY A 193 31.44 -8.78 4.31
CA GLY A 193 31.64 -8.37 2.93
C GLY A 193 30.78 -7.13 2.61
N HIS A 194 31.15 -6.38 1.58
CA HIS A 194 30.41 -5.20 1.13
C HIS A 194 30.11 -5.27 -0.38
N PHE A 195 29.04 -4.58 -0.79
CA PHE A 195 28.68 -4.45 -2.19
C PHE A 195 29.26 -3.18 -2.78
N HIS A 196 29.80 -3.28 -3.98
CA HIS A 196 30.15 -2.15 -4.79
C HIS A 196 28.92 -1.56 -5.50
N SER A 197 29.02 -0.33 -5.97
CA SER A 197 27.96 0.38 -6.70
C SER A 197 27.51 -0.33 -7.99
N ASP A 198 28.33 -1.23 -8.53
CA ASP A 198 28.02 -2.08 -9.69
C ASP A 198 27.23 -3.36 -9.34
N GLY A 199 27.00 -3.60 -8.02
CA GLY A 199 26.26 -4.77 -7.50
C GLY A 199 27.11 -6.03 -7.34
N THR A 200 28.45 -5.93 -7.44
CA THR A 200 29.35 -7.04 -7.11
C THR A 200 29.61 -7.10 -5.60
N TRP A 201 29.68 -8.31 -5.07
CA TRP A 201 29.97 -8.57 -3.65
C TRP A 201 31.42 -9.02 -3.47
N HIS A 202 32.11 -8.46 -2.49
CA HIS A 202 33.45 -8.87 -2.10
C HIS A 202 33.49 -9.23 -0.61
N GLU A 203 34.13 -10.37 -0.30
CA GLU A 203 34.49 -10.78 1.04
C GLU A 203 35.88 -10.19 1.37
N GLY A 204 35.98 -9.35 2.39
CA GLY A 204 37.25 -8.78 2.79
C GLY A 204 37.16 -7.77 3.93
N GLU A 205 38.07 -7.89 4.87
CA GLU A 205 38.38 -6.87 5.88
C GLU A 205 39.28 -5.80 5.28
N HIS A 206 38.96 -4.55 5.60
CA HIS A 206 39.95 -3.45 5.53
C HIS A 206 40.43 -3.14 6.93
#